data_8840b837ff567f9b022f72443a3343ce
#
_entry.id   8840b837ff567f9b022f72443a3343ce
#
_cell.length_a   1.000
_cell.length_b   1.000
_cell.length_c   1.000
_cell.angle_alpha   90.00
_cell.angle_beta   90.00
_cell.angle_gamma   90.00
#
_symmetry.space_group_name_H-M   'P 1'
#
loop_
_entity.id
_entity.type
_entity.pdbx_description
1 polymer ?
#
loop_
_entity_poly.entity_id
_entity_poly.type
_entity_poly.pdbx_seq_one_letter_code
_entity_poly.pdbx_strand_id
1 'polypeptide(L)'
;MIVAKYGSLQGGWCSGEVVGPNGVGLWKNIRKEWTTVSRFLSFEIGDGSMVSFWTDRWCGDTSLKEAYPDLFRLSRNKEALVNEHLQYHNEVVSWALDFIRPIQDWEEESISSFLELLYSSSAKGYGLDKVCWCGSQTKLFQVKSLYKTLLPQNTVAGPWKNIWKPKVPTRVAFFVWTAVLDRILTTDNLRRRRVIIMDWCCMCKNSGESPSHLLLHCSIAWDLWNFILCIFGIQWVMPRDIRELLACWWAGSGRSKIKEVWNSIPHCVFWCIWWERNSRSFEGKERNLLELKWLIIHTLMEWSNASGLTSFSSIFDFLDYCIL
;
A
#
# COMPACT_ATOMS: atom_id res chain seq x y z
N MET A 1 -31.51 -1.16 0.68
CA MET A 1 -31.27 -2.01 1.88
C MET A 1 -30.36 -1.31 2.92
N ILE A 2 -29.19 -0.75 2.56
CA ILE A 2 -28.27 -0.10 3.51
C ILE A 2 -28.87 1.16 4.13
N VAL A 3 -29.37 2.09 3.32
CA VAL A 3 -30.00 3.33 3.78
C VAL A 3 -31.23 3.06 4.66
N ALA A 4 -32.04 2.04 4.32
CA ALA A 4 -33.20 1.66 5.13
C ALA A 4 -32.80 1.14 6.52
N LYS A 5 -31.57 0.59 6.68
CA LYS A 5 -31.10 0.02 7.95
C LYS A 5 -30.30 1.01 8.80
N TYR A 6 -29.53 1.89 8.16
CA TYR A 6 -28.57 2.74 8.85
C TYR A 6 -28.81 4.25 8.69
N GLY A 7 -29.89 4.61 7.96
CA GLY A 7 -30.13 6.00 7.58
C GLY A 7 -29.11 6.52 6.58
N SER A 8 -29.17 7.80 6.27
CA SER A 8 -28.17 8.53 5.48
C SER A 8 -27.69 9.75 6.25
N LEU A 9 -26.47 10.18 5.99
CA LEU A 9 -26.02 11.51 6.40
C LEU A 9 -26.73 12.59 5.56
N GLN A 10 -26.68 13.83 6.03
CA GLN A 10 -27.14 14.99 5.28
C GLN A 10 -26.50 14.98 3.87
N GLY A 11 -27.29 15.25 2.83
CA GLY A 11 -26.87 15.11 1.44
C GLY A 11 -26.95 13.69 0.85
N GLY A 12 -27.13 12.64 1.64
CA GLY A 12 -27.38 11.28 1.13
C GLY A 12 -26.16 10.52 0.55
N TRP A 13 -24.98 11.11 0.56
CA TRP A 13 -23.76 10.52 -0.02
C TRP A 13 -23.19 9.34 0.76
N CYS A 14 -23.50 9.23 2.04
CA CYS A 14 -23.05 8.16 2.90
C CYS A 14 -24.14 7.74 3.89
N SER A 15 -24.10 6.48 4.31
CA SER A 15 -25.00 6.00 5.38
C SER A 15 -24.65 6.65 6.73
N GLY A 16 -25.63 6.71 7.63
CA GLY A 16 -25.41 7.10 9.03
C GLY A 16 -24.37 6.23 9.74
N GLU A 17 -23.95 6.65 10.91
CA GLU A 17 -22.99 5.89 11.73
C GLU A 17 -23.61 4.58 12.24
N VAL A 18 -22.78 3.53 12.23
CA VAL A 18 -23.20 2.20 12.70
C VAL A 18 -22.85 2.07 14.17
N VAL A 19 -23.84 2.20 15.03
CA VAL A 19 -23.72 2.01 16.47
C VAL A 19 -24.17 0.60 16.84
N GLY A 20 -23.31 -0.23 17.42
CA GLY A 20 -23.65 -1.57 17.92
C GLY A 20 -22.48 -2.56 17.94
N PRO A 21 -22.46 -3.52 18.87
CA PRO A 21 -21.32 -4.41 19.07
C PRO A 21 -21.27 -5.58 18.10
N ASN A 22 -22.38 -6.10 17.56
CA ASN A 22 -22.40 -7.36 16.81
C ASN A 22 -23.19 -7.30 15.50
N GLY A 23 -22.83 -8.10 14.50
CA GLY A 23 -23.61 -8.41 13.30
C GLY A 23 -23.41 -7.51 12.08
N VAL A 24 -22.55 -6.48 12.14
CA VAL A 24 -22.35 -5.46 11.08
C VAL A 24 -20.88 -5.24 10.73
N GLY A 25 -20.04 -6.21 11.00
CA GLY A 25 -18.57 -6.05 10.95
C GLY A 25 -18.03 -5.49 9.64
N LEU A 26 -18.48 -6.00 8.48
CA LEU A 26 -17.97 -5.53 7.18
C LEU A 26 -18.42 -4.09 6.90
N TRP A 27 -19.71 -3.76 7.02
CA TRP A 27 -20.20 -2.42 6.73
C TRP A 27 -19.68 -1.37 7.72
N LYS A 28 -19.55 -1.72 8.99
CA LYS A 28 -18.97 -0.86 10.01
C LYS A 28 -17.52 -0.48 9.67
N ASN A 29 -16.72 -1.43 9.18
CA ASN A 29 -15.35 -1.17 8.75
C ASN A 29 -15.29 -0.32 7.47
N ILE A 30 -16.12 -0.61 6.47
CA ILE A 30 -16.23 0.22 5.26
C ILE A 30 -16.63 1.65 5.61
N ARG A 31 -17.61 1.81 6.51
CA ARG A 31 -18.11 3.14 6.92
C ARG A 31 -17.05 3.96 7.66
N LYS A 32 -16.19 3.33 8.46
CA LYS A 32 -15.06 4.01 9.14
C LYS A 32 -14.10 4.68 8.15
N GLU A 33 -13.89 4.07 7.00
CA GLU A 33 -13.00 4.59 5.97
C GLU A 33 -13.58 5.83 5.25
N TRP A 34 -14.85 6.15 5.45
CA TRP A 34 -15.48 7.32 4.85
C TRP A 34 -14.75 8.62 5.19
N THR A 35 -14.32 8.80 6.43
CA THR A 35 -13.56 9.99 6.87
C THR A 35 -12.25 10.17 6.11
N THR A 36 -11.64 9.07 5.66
CA THR A 36 -10.42 9.08 4.84
C THR A 36 -10.76 9.37 3.38
N VAL A 37 -11.77 8.70 2.84
CA VAL A 37 -12.15 8.81 1.42
C VAL A 37 -12.78 10.18 1.11
N SER A 38 -13.62 10.72 2.00
CA SER A 38 -14.30 12.01 1.80
C SER A 38 -13.34 13.18 1.59
N ARG A 39 -12.13 13.11 2.14
CA ARG A 39 -11.08 14.13 1.92
C ARG A 39 -10.63 14.25 0.46
N PHE A 40 -10.88 13.22 -0.35
CA PHE A 40 -10.52 13.15 -1.77
C PHE A 40 -11.73 13.34 -2.69
N LEU A 41 -12.87 13.71 -2.12
CA LEU A 41 -14.08 14.01 -2.86
C LEU A 41 -14.26 15.51 -3.01
N SER A 42 -14.80 15.93 -4.13
CA SER A 42 -15.36 17.25 -4.36
C SER A 42 -16.74 17.12 -5.00
N PHE A 43 -17.49 18.18 -5.04
CA PHE A 43 -18.86 18.14 -5.56
C PHE A 43 -19.02 19.14 -6.68
N GLU A 44 -19.67 18.75 -7.77
CA GLU A 44 -20.17 19.65 -8.81
C GLU A 44 -21.63 19.93 -8.51
N ILE A 45 -21.95 21.22 -8.35
CA ILE A 45 -23.28 21.67 -7.97
C ILE A 45 -24.19 21.68 -9.18
N GLY A 46 -25.29 20.94 -9.07
CA GLY A 46 -26.44 21.04 -9.94
C GLY A 46 -27.49 21.98 -9.34
N ASP A 47 -28.48 21.46 -8.62
CA ASP A 47 -29.47 22.21 -7.87
C ASP A 47 -29.05 22.53 -6.42
N GLY A 48 -27.99 21.93 -5.93
CA GLY A 48 -27.45 22.12 -4.58
C GLY A 48 -28.23 21.46 -3.46
N SER A 49 -29.12 20.52 -3.78
CA SER A 49 -30.00 19.86 -2.81
C SER A 49 -29.33 18.80 -1.94
N MET A 50 -28.14 18.32 -2.36
CA MET A 50 -27.43 17.23 -1.67
C MET A 50 -26.08 17.64 -1.10
N VAL A 51 -25.62 18.87 -1.28
CA VAL A 51 -24.29 19.33 -0.89
C VAL A 51 -24.39 20.36 0.23
N SER A 52 -23.67 20.13 1.32
CA SER A 52 -23.59 21.07 2.45
C SER A 52 -22.78 22.30 2.07
N PHE A 53 -23.34 23.50 2.29
CA PHE A 53 -22.75 24.76 1.85
C PHE A 53 -21.37 24.99 2.50
N TRP A 54 -21.26 24.80 3.81
CA TRP A 54 -20.06 25.13 4.57
C TRP A 54 -19.04 23.98 4.66
N THR A 55 -19.49 22.73 4.75
CA THR A 55 -18.64 21.61 5.15
C THR A 55 -18.18 20.76 3.99
N ASP A 56 -18.91 20.72 2.89
CA ASP A 56 -18.51 19.97 1.71
C ASP A 56 -17.56 20.80 0.82
N ARG A 57 -16.70 20.09 0.07
CA ARG A 57 -15.76 20.71 -0.84
C ARG A 57 -16.36 20.79 -2.25
N TRP A 58 -17.01 21.91 -2.56
CA TRP A 58 -17.65 22.16 -3.84
C TRP A 58 -17.16 23.44 -4.52
N CYS A 59 -16.56 24.35 -3.76
CA CYS A 59 -16.05 25.63 -4.23
C CYS A 59 -14.63 25.81 -3.69
N GLY A 60 -13.64 25.86 -4.58
CA GLY A 60 -12.22 25.95 -4.21
C GLY A 60 -11.59 24.61 -3.80
N ASP A 61 -10.40 24.68 -3.22
CA ASP A 61 -9.58 23.52 -2.87
C ASP A 61 -9.88 22.92 -1.47
N THR A 62 -10.56 23.69 -0.62
CA THR A 62 -10.95 23.32 0.75
C THR A 62 -12.43 23.58 0.98
N SER A 63 -12.99 23.17 2.12
CA SER A 63 -14.35 23.53 2.50
C SER A 63 -14.44 25.03 2.83
N LEU A 64 -15.61 25.64 2.57
CA LEU A 64 -15.81 27.06 2.89
C LEU A 64 -15.62 27.36 4.39
N LYS A 65 -15.95 26.40 5.25
CA LYS A 65 -15.69 26.46 6.70
C LYS A 65 -14.20 26.57 7.02
N GLU A 66 -13.35 25.87 6.28
CA GLU A 66 -11.88 25.90 6.50
C GLU A 66 -11.26 27.17 5.88
N ALA A 67 -11.75 27.60 4.72
CA ALA A 67 -11.25 28.78 4.04
C ALA A 67 -11.68 30.09 4.74
N TYR A 68 -12.92 30.13 5.26
CA TYR A 68 -13.54 31.34 5.85
C TYR A 68 -14.15 31.03 7.23
N PRO A 69 -13.32 30.69 8.26
CA PRO A 69 -13.82 30.27 9.55
C PRO A 69 -14.60 31.35 10.31
N ASP A 70 -14.28 32.61 10.10
CA ASP A 70 -14.97 33.75 10.75
C ASP A 70 -16.35 33.93 10.15
N LEU A 71 -16.51 33.89 8.82
CA LEU A 71 -17.82 33.96 8.16
C LEU A 71 -18.68 32.74 8.51
N PHE A 72 -18.07 31.54 8.66
CA PHE A 72 -18.77 30.37 9.16
C PHE A 72 -19.32 30.55 10.58
N ARG A 73 -18.59 31.23 11.49
CA ARG A 73 -19.06 31.54 12.83
C ARG A 73 -20.26 32.49 12.79
N LEU A 74 -20.26 33.43 11.85
CA LEU A 74 -21.33 34.40 11.66
C LEU A 74 -22.55 33.82 10.91
N SER A 75 -22.42 32.73 10.21
CA SER A 75 -23.55 32.09 9.54
C SER A 75 -24.64 31.68 10.52
N ARG A 76 -25.87 32.03 10.20
CA ARG A 76 -27.05 31.66 10.97
C ARG A 76 -27.35 30.16 10.87
N ASN A 77 -27.25 29.59 9.67
CA ASN A 77 -27.44 28.17 9.44
C ASN A 77 -26.11 27.50 8.99
N LYS A 78 -25.45 26.84 9.92
CA LYS A 78 -24.16 26.16 9.70
C LYS A 78 -24.31 24.84 8.97
N GLU A 79 -25.49 24.25 8.99
CA GLU A 79 -25.82 22.97 8.35
C GLU A 79 -26.59 23.16 7.02
N ALA A 80 -26.66 24.40 6.52
CA ALA A 80 -27.38 24.73 5.27
C ALA A 80 -26.85 23.92 4.10
N LEU A 81 -27.75 23.52 3.23
CA LEU A 81 -27.43 23.01 1.90
C LEU A 81 -27.18 24.16 0.92
N VAL A 82 -26.48 23.87 -0.18
CA VAL A 82 -26.15 24.89 -1.20
C VAL A 82 -27.43 25.52 -1.76
N ASN A 83 -28.50 24.76 -2.00
CA ASN A 83 -29.77 25.24 -2.52
C ASN A 83 -30.48 26.27 -1.60
N GLU A 84 -30.17 26.29 -0.30
CA GLU A 84 -30.75 27.27 0.63
C GLU A 84 -30.15 28.67 0.44
N HIS A 85 -28.94 28.73 -0.12
CA HIS A 85 -28.23 29.99 -0.41
C HIS A 85 -28.20 30.33 -1.91
N LEU A 86 -28.44 29.33 -2.78
CA LEU A 86 -28.39 29.46 -4.22
C LEU A 86 -29.75 29.90 -4.75
N GLN A 87 -29.81 31.06 -5.40
CA GLN A 87 -30.98 31.57 -6.11
C GLN A 87 -30.71 31.54 -7.60
N TYR A 88 -31.63 30.98 -8.37
CA TYR A 88 -31.53 30.90 -9.82
C TYR A 88 -32.72 31.57 -10.48
N HIS A 89 -32.47 32.73 -11.10
CA HIS A 89 -33.51 33.50 -11.79
C HIS A 89 -32.98 34.02 -13.13
N ASN A 90 -33.78 33.83 -14.19
CA ASN A 90 -33.45 34.32 -15.54
C ASN A 90 -32.04 33.94 -16.02
N GLU A 91 -31.64 32.68 -15.80
CA GLU A 91 -30.30 32.15 -16.14
C GLU A 91 -29.14 32.79 -15.36
N VAL A 92 -29.42 33.58 -14.33
CA VAL A 92 -28.41 34.16 -13.45
C VAL A 92 -28.43 33.52 -12.09
N VAL A 93 -27.27 33.11 -11.63
CA VAL A 93 -27.03 32.60 -10.29
C VAL A 93 -26.74 33.75 -9.35
N SER A 94 -27.44 33.82 -8.22
CA SER A 94 -27.17 34.75 -7.13
C SER A 94 -27.12 34.02 -5.78
N TRP A 95 -26.43 34.59 -4.83
CA TRP A 95 -26.20 34.02 -3.53
C TRP A 95 -26.90 34.80 -2.42
N ALA A 96 -27.83 34.17 -1.69
CA ALA A 96 -28.51 34.77 -0.55
C ALA A 96 -27.84 34.24 0.74
N LEU A 97 -26.97 35.08 1.31
CA LEU A 97 -26.23 34.73 2.54
C LEU A 97 -26.96 35.28 3.76
N ASP A 98 -27.16 34.46 4.78
CA ASP A 98 -27.80 34.87 6.05
C ASP A 98 -26.80 34.81 7.20
N PHE A 99 -26.45 36.00 7.74
CA PHE A 99 -25.55 36.15 8.86
C PHE A 99 -26.31 36.59 10.12
N ILE A 100 -25.78 36.25 11.30
CA ILE A 100 -26.37 36.59 12.62
C ILE A 100 -26.40 38.11 12.84
N ARG A 101 -25.42 38.84 12.30
CA ARG A 101 -25.28 40.28 12.36
C ARG A 101 -24.77 40.86 11.02
N PRO A 102 -24.90 42.15 10.78
CA PRO A 102 -24.26 42.83 9.64
C PRO A 102 -22.74 42.66 9.67
N ILE A 103 -22.14 42.56 8.47
CA ILE A 103 -20.70 42.53 8.26
C ILE A 103 -20.10 43.84 8.75
N GLN A 104 -18.95 43.80 9.41
CA GLN A 104 -18.23 44.96 9.92
C GLN A 104 -17.10 45.32 8.94
N ASP A 105 -16.60 46.60 9.01
CA ASP A 105 -15.59 47.14 8.11
C ASP A 105 -14.33 46.25 8.01
N TRP A 106 -13.89 45.62 9.14
CA TRP A 106 -12.72 44.74 9.16
C TRP A 106 -12.98 43.36 8.53
N GLU A 107 -14.20 43.00 8.21
CA GLU A 107 -14.60 41.74 7.56
C GLU A 107 -14.84 41.99 6.05
N GLU A 108 -14.77 43.21 5.56
CA GLU A 108 -15.09 43.57 4.18
C GLU A 108 -14.19 42.88 3.14
N GLU A 109 -12.90 42.81 3.41
CA GLU A 109 -11.96 42.08 2.55
C GLU A 109 -12.28 40.56 2.49
N SER A 110 -12.60 40.00 3.63
CA SER A 110 -12.94 38.56 3.74
C SER A 110 -14.23 38.22 3.00
N ILE A 111 -15.27 39.06 3.14
CA ILE A 111 -16.55 38.80 2.46
C ILE A 111 -16.41 39.07 0.95
N SER A 112 -15.64 40.03 0.54
CA SER A 112 -15.37 40.30 -0.89
C SER A 112 -14.69 39.15 -1.58
N SER A 113 -13.63 38.62 -0.97
CA SER A 113 -12.92 37.42 -1.43
C SER A 113 -13.82 36.19 -1.43
N PHE A 114 -14.68 36.02 -0.41
CA PHE A 114 -15.63 34.94 -0.32
C PHE A 114 -16.68 35.01 -1.45
N LEU A 115 -17.24 36.17 -1.74
CA LEU A 115 -18.18 36.35 -2.84
C LEU A 115 -17.54 36.11 -4.19
N GLU A 116 -16.30 36.60 -4.40
CA GLU A 116 -15.55 36.33 -5.63
C GLU A 116 -15.37 34.81 -5.84
N LEU A 117 -15.04 34.09 -4.80
CA LEU A 117 -14.94 32.61 -4.83
C LEU A 117 -16.29 31.98 -5.20
N LEU A 118 -17.40 32.39 -4.57
CA LEU A 118 -18.73 31.87 -4.85
C LEU A 118 -19.17 32.13 -6.30
N TYR A 119 -18.97 33.32 -6.80
CA TYR A 119 -19.31 33.70 -8.19
C TYR A 119 -18.37 33.08 -9.23
N SER A 120 -17.16 32.70 -8.85
CA SER A 120 -16.24 31.94 -9.71
C SER A 120 -16.61 30.46 -9.78
N SER A 121 -17.49 29.97 -8.89
CA SER A 121 -17.93 28.58 -8.87
C SER A 121 -18.79 28.26 -10.11
N SER A 122 -18.73 26.97 -10.52
CA SER A 122 -19.52 26.46 -11.65
C SER A 122 -20.92 25.96 -11.24
N ALA A 123 -21.51 26.54 -10.19
CA ALA A 123 -22.86 26.18 -9.76
C ALA A 123 -23.89 26.55 -10.86
N LYS A 124 -24.71 25.55 -11.26
CA LYS A 124 -25.62 25.72 -12.39
C LYS A 124 -27.01 26.19 -11.98
N GLY A 125 -27.42 25.88 -10.72
CA GLY A 125 -28.75 26.17 -10.23
C GLY A 125 -29.82 25.18 -10.72
N TYR A 126 -29.46 24.17 -11.51
CA TYR A 126 -30.35 23.14 -12.02
C TYR A 126 -29.64 21.81 -12.26
N GLY A 127 -30.39 20.72 -12.26
CA GLY A 127 -29.87 19.37 -12.44
C GLY A 127 -29.40 18.73 -11.14
N LEU A 128 -28.92 17.50 -11.21
CA LEU A 128 -28.46 16.77 -10.03
C LEU A 128 -27.02 17.14 -9.67
N ASP A 129 -26.75 17.21 -8.37
CA ASP A 129 -25.42 17.32 -7.83
C ASP A 129 -24.60 16.06 -8.14
N LYS A 130 -23.29 16.22 -8.35
CA LYS A 130 -22.40 15.12 -8.70
C LYS A 130 -21.20 15.06 -7.76
N VAL A 131 -20.88 13.83 -7.30
CA VAL A 131 -19.64 13.60 -6.57
C VAL A 131 -18.50 13.38 -7.56
N CYS A 132 -17.38 14.07 -7.33
CA CYS A 132 -16.19 14.01 -8.14
C CYS A 132 -15.00 13.47 -7.34
N TRP A 133 -14.16 12.69 -7.99
CA TRP A 133 -12.95 12.16 -7.42
C TRP A 133 -11.74 13.04 -7.72
N CYS A 134 -11.10 13.61 -6.69
CA CYS A 134 -9.94 14.52 -6.85
C CYS A 134 -8.63 13.79 -7.18
N GLY A 135 -8.57 12.48 -6.99
CA GLY A 135 -7.37 11.67 -7.24
C GLY A 135 -7.10 11.33 -8.72
N SER A 136 -7.91 11.84 -9.67
CA SER A 136 -7.70 11.63 -11.10
C SER A 136 -8.09 12.86 -11.92
N GLN A 137 -7.42 13.06 -13.05
CA GLN A 137 -7.74 14.16 -13.99
C GLN A 137 -9.15 14.03 -14.61
N THR A 138 -9.67 12.79 -14.72
CA THR A 138 -11.00 12.52 -15.28
C THR A 138 -12.13 12.74 -14.27
N LYS A 139 -11.82 13.12 -13.03
CA LYS A 139 -12.76 13.26 -11.91
C LYS A 139 -13.58 12.00 -11.60
N LEU A 140 -13.30 10.87 -12.27
CA LEU A 140 -13.95 9.58 -12.03
C LEU A 140 -13.17 8.76 -11.01
N PHE A 141 -13.90 8.12 -10.10
CA PHE A 141 -13.32 7.23 -9.10
C PHE A 141 -12.73 5.99 -9.77
N GLN A 142 -11.50 5.67 -9.41
CA GLN A 142 -10.83 4.41 -9.76
C GLN A 142 -10.11 3.86 -8.51
N VAL A 143 -10.27 2.58 -8.25
CA VAL A 143 -9.59 1.90 -7.12
C VAL A 143 -8.08 2.12 -7.15
N LYS A 144 -7.48 2.10 -8.35
CA LYS A 144 -6.04 2.36 -8.54
C LYS A 144 -5.63 3.77 -8.11
N SER A 145 -6.46 4.79 -8.36
CA SER A 145 -6.17 6.17 -7.94
C SER A 145 -6.31 6.33 -6.43
N LEU A 146 -7.34 5.74 -5.82
CA LEU A 146 -7.49 5.70 -4.36
C LEU A 146 -6.27 5.05 -3.71
N TYR A 147 -5.86 3.87 -4.21
CA TYR A 147 -4.69 3.17 -3.68
C TYR A 147 -3.41 4.02 -3.77
N LYS A 148 -3.20 4.71 -4.91
CA LYS A 148 -2.05 5.63 -5.06
C LYS A 148 -2.09 6.80 -4.08
N THR A 149 -3.28 7.33 -3.81
CA THR A 149 -3.46 8.48 -2.92
C THR A 149 -3.28 8.10 -1.44
N LEU A 150 -3.68 6.89 -1.07
CA LEU A 150 -3.52 6.35 0.29
C LEU A 150 -2.10 5.84 0.57
N LEU A 151 -1.32 5.54 -0.47
CA LEU A 151 0.07 5.17 -0.27
C LEU A 151 0.86 6.38 0.24
N PRO A 152 1.65 6.23 1.33
CA PRO A 152 2.57 7.28 1.75
C PRO A 152 3.43 7.71 0.57
N GLN A 153 3.53 9.00 0.29
CA GLN A 153 4.34 9.54 -0.81
C GLN A 153 5.83 9.16 -0.71
N ASN A 154 6.27 8.77 0.48
CA ASN A 154 7.59 8.20 0.77
C ASN A 154 7.58 6.66 0.79
N THR A 155 6.79 5.98 -0.03
CA THR A 155 7.03 4.55 -0.24
C THR A 155 8.43 4.41 -0.82
N VAL A 156 9.37 4.05 0.06
CA VAL A 156 10.72 3.68 -0.32
C VAL A 156 10.59 2.72 -1.50
N ALA A 157 11.14 3.14 -2.65
CA ALA A 157 11.13 2.31 -3.85
C ALA A 157 11.72 0.95 -3.47
N GLY A 158 10.87 -0.04 -3.28
CA GLY A 158 11.29 -1.39 -2.90
C GLY A 158 11.71 -2.17 -4.13
N PRO A 159 12.46 -3.25 -3.98
CA PRO A 159 12.92 -4.11 -5.07
C PRO A 159 11.78 -4.99 -5.63
N TRP A 160 10.56 -4.42 -5.80
CA TRP A 160 9.35 -5.16 -6.15
C TRP A 160 9.48 -5.90 -7.47
N LYS A 161 10.15 -5.29 -8.48
CA LYS A 161 10.42 -5.95 -9.75
C LYS A 161 11.31 -7.17 -9.58
N ASN A 162 12.29 -7.11 -8.68
CA ASN A 162 13.23 -8.18 -8.41
C ASN A 162 12.60 -9.35 -7.66
N ILE A 163 11.48 -9.10 -6.96
CA ILE A 163 10.70 -10.13 -6.28
C ILE A 163 9.75 -10.85 -7.25
N TRP A 164 9.05 -10.10 -8.13
CA TRP A 164 7.95 -10.64 -8.92
C TRP A 164 8.31 -11.01 -10.36
N LYS A 165 9.46 -10.56 -10.86
CA LYS A 165 9.91 -10.85 -12.24
C LYS A 165 10.57 -12.21 -12.41
N PRO A 166 11.39 -12.73 -11.44
CA PRO A 166 12.00 -14.05 -11.59
C PRO A 166 10.96 -15.15 -11.78
N LYS A 167 11.28 -16.13 -12.61
CA LYS A 167 10.42 -17.28 -12.87
C LYS A 167 10.56 -18.33 -11.77
N VAL A 168 10.00 -18.03 -10.62
CA VAL A 168 9.99 -18.90 -9.43
C VAL A 168 8.55 -19.24 -9.05
N PRO A 169 8.30 -20.30 -8.27
CA PRO A 169 6.95 -20.58 -7.78
C PRO A 169 6.35 -19.38 -7.04
N THR A 170 5.08 -19.05 -7.32
CA THR A 170 4.41 -17.86 -6.76
C THR A 170 4.46 -17.81 -5.22
N ARG A 171 4.36 -18.97 -4.57
CA ARG A 171 4.48 -19.09 -3.10
C ARG A 171 5.84 -18.63 -2.58
N VAL A 172 6.91 -18.84 -3.36
CA VAL A 172 8.28 -18.42 -3.01
C VAL A 172 8.43 -16.91 -3.19
N ALA A 173 7.94 -16.36 -4.31
CA ALA A 173 7.93 -14.91 -4.51
C ALA A 173 7.14 -14.18 -3.40
N PHE A 174 6.00 -14.74 -2.98
CA PHE A 174 5.21 -14.22 -1.86
C PHE A 174 5.99 -14.30 -0.53
N PHE A 175 6.68 -15.40 -0.28
CA PHE A 175 7.54 -15.54 0.90
C PHE A 175 8.65 -14.48 0.91
N VAL A 176 9.36 -14.29 -0.22
CA VAL A 176 10.41 -13.26 -0.34
C VAL A 176 9.85 -11.86 -0.14
N TRP A 177 8.66 -11.59 -0.66
CA TRP A 177 7.96 -10.32 -0.42
C TRP A 177 7.68 -10.09 1.07
N THR A 178 7.21 -11.10 1.80
CA THR A 178 6.98 -11.00 3.26
C THR A 178 8.29 -10.88 4.05
N ALA A 179 9.37 -11.49 3.57
CA ALA A 179 10.70 -11.37 4.16
C ALA A 179 11.26 -9.94 4.01
N VAL A 180 11.11 -9.31 2.83
CA VAL A 180 11.49 -7.90 2.58
C VAL A 180 10.70 -6.94 3.46
N LEU A 181 9.46 -7.27 3.80
CA LEU A 181 8.62 -6.49 4.71
C LEU A 181 8.90 -6.77 6.20
N ASP A 182 9.89 -7.61 6.51
CA ASP A 182 10.23 -8.04 7.87
C ASP A 182 9.04 -8.71 8.60
N ARG A 183 8.23 -9.50 7.88
CA ARG A 183 6.98 -10.09 8.39
C ARG A 183 6.94 -11.60 8.43
N ILE A 184 8.01 -12.30 8.05
CA ILE A 184 8.09 -13.75 8.22
C ILE A 184 8.14 -14.12 9.72
N LEU A 185 7.67 -15.30 10.07
CA LEU A 185 7.51 -15.74 11.47
C LEU A 185 8.83 -16.23 12.07
N THR A 186 9.82 -15.35 12.11
CA THR A 186 11.06 -15.52 12.87
C THR A 186 10.83 -15.33 14.37
N THR A 187 11.75 -15.77 15.20
CA THR A 187 11.59 -15.72 16.66
C THR A 187 11.43 -14.29 17.17
N ASP A 188 12.14 -13.32 16.61
CA ASP A 188 11.97 -11.91 16.96
C ASP A 188 10.57 -11.38 16.62
N ASN A 189 10.03 -11.73 15.45
CA ASN A 189 8.67 -11.36 15.05
C ASN A 189 7.61 -12.07 15.91
N LEU A 190 7.83 -13.30 16.32
CA LEU A 190 6.95 -14.01 17.25
C LEU A 190 7.00 -13.40 18.66
N ARG A 191 8.17 -12.95 19.12
CA ARG A 191 8.33 -12.19 20.37
C ARG A 191 7.58 -10.87 20.35
N ARG A 192 7.70 -10.10 19.26
CA ARG A 192 6.93 -8.85 19.07
C ARG A 192 5.43 -9.09 19.15
N ARG A 193 4.97 -10.27 18.71
CA ARG A 193 3.55 -10.70 18.79
C ARG A 193 3.20 -11.36 20.14
N ARG A 194 4.14 -11.47 21.08
CA ARG A 194 3.97 -12.09 22.40
C ARG A 194 3.60 -13.59 22.33
N VAL A 195 4.00 -14.28 21.26
CA VAL A 195 3.73 -15.73 21.08
C VAL A 195 4.80 -16.56 21.76
N ILE A 196 6.06 -16.11 21.75
CA ILE A 196 7.21 -16.77 22.39
C ILE A 196 8.03 -15.76 23.17
N ILE A 197 8.86 -16.27 24.10
CA ILE A 197 9.75 -15.46 24.95
C ILE A 197 11.19 -15.55 24.46
N MET A 198 11.62 -16.73 24.00
CA MET A 198 13.01 -16.99 23.60
C MET A 198 13.31 -16.42 22.23
N ASP A 199 14.50 -15.81 22.10
CA ASP A 199 15.06 -15.33 20.84
C ASP A 199 16.30 -16.18 20.52
N TRP A 200 16.11 -17.19 19.69
CA TRP A 200 17.12 -18.17 19.39
C TRP A 200 17.04 -18.63 17.93
N CYS A 201 18.13 -18.52 17.20
CA CYS A 201 18.24 -19.03 15.85
C CYS A 201 18.49 -20.55 15.87
N CYS A 202 17.56 -21.34 15.43
CA CYS A 202 17.69 -22.80 15.39
C CYS A 202 18.70 -23.30 14.34
N MET A 203 19.12 -22.42 13.41
CA MET A 203 20.13 -22.77 12.42
C MET A 203 21.55 -22.74 13.02
N CYS A 204 21.99 -21.58 13.50
CA CYS A 204 23.35 -21.43 14.04
C CYS A 204 23.48 -21.71 15.54
N LYS A 205 22.37 -21.70 16.28
CA LYS A 205 22.34 -21.90 17.75
C LYS A 205 23.23 -20.93 18.53
N ASN A 206 23.46 -19.73 17.99
CA ASN A 206 24.45 -18.78 18.53
C ASN A 206 23.95 -17.34 18.68
N SER A 207 22.83 -16.98 18.05
CA SER A 207 22.31 -15.60 18.02
C SER A 207 20.78 -15.57 18.02
N GLY A 208 20.18 -14.41 18.23
CA GLY A 208 18.77 -14.18 17.99
C GLY A 208 18.40 -14.34 16.51
N GLU A 209 17.16 -14.74 16.23
CA GLU A 209 16.67 -14.98 14.88
C GLU A 209 15.84 -13.79 14.41
N SER A 210 16.42 -12.93 13.57
CA SER A 210 15.70 -11.96 12.75
C SER A 210 15.65 -12.42 11.28
N PRO A 211 14.78 -11.87 10.42
CA PRO A 211 14.78 -12.21 8.99
C PRO A 211 16.14 -12.00 8.32
N SER A 212 16.80 -10.88 8.56
CA SER A 212 18.13 -10.61 8.00
C SER A 212 19.21 -11.51 8.59
N HIS A 213 19.16 -11.82 9.90
CA HIS A 213 20.08 -12.80 10.47
C HIS A 213 19.88 -14.16 9.81
N LEU A 214 18.66 -14.69 9.83
CA LEU A 214 18.35 -16.04 9.35
C LEU A 214 18.75 -16.24 7.88
N LEU A 215 18.43 -15.27 7.03
CA LEU A 215 18.54 -15.43 5.58
C LEU A 215 19.87 -14.94 5.00
N LEU A 216 20.61 -14.08 5.72
CA LEU A 216 21.87 -13.48 5.24
C LEU A 216 23.06 -13.72 6.18
N HIS A 217 22.90 -13.47 7.48
CA HIS A 217 24.02 -13.31 8.40
C HIS A 217 24.24 -14.50 9.36
N CYS A 218 23.31 -15.46 9.39
CA CYS A 218 23.52 -16.73 10.08
C CYS A 218 24.74 -17.46 9.47
N SER A 219 25.60 -18.07 10.27
CA SER A 219 26.78 -18.79 9.77
C SER A 219 26.44 -19.83 8.70
N ILE A 220 25.35 -20.56 8.89
CA ILE A 220 24.85 -21.53 7.88
C ILE A 220 24.42 -20.80 6.59
N ALA A 221 23.70 -19.71 6.71
CA ALA A 221 23.29 -18.92 5.55
C ALA A 221 24.50 -18.33 4.82
N TRP A 222 25.48 -17.82 5.55
CA TRP A 222 26.73 -17.31 5.02
C TRP A 222 27.48 -18.34 4.18
N ASP A 223 27.62 -19.57 4.70
CA ASP A 223 28.26 -20.67 3.98
C ASP A 223 27.52 -21.05 2.71
N LEU A 224 26.20 -21.04 2.73
CA LEU A 224 25.36 -21.30 1.55
C LEU A 224 25.50 -20.21 0.50
N TRP A 225 25.51 -18.94 0.90
CA TRP A 225 25.74 -17.82 0.01
C TRP A 225 27.13 -17.85 -0.63
N ASN A 226 28.19 -18.07 0.16
CA ASN A 226 29.54 -18.19 -0.36
C ASN A 226 29.68 -19.33 -1.35
N PHE A 227 29.04 -20.48 -1.08
CA PHE A 227 29.04 -21.62 -1.98
C PHE A 227 28.41 -21.24 -3.35
N ILE A 228 27.23 -20.63 -3.35
CA ILE A 228 26.54 -20.23 -4.58
C ILE A 228 27.37 -19.17 -5.32
N LEU A 229 27.84 -18.13 -4.66
CA LEU A 229 28.62 -17.08 -5.28
C LEU A 229 29.93 -17.61 -5.89
N CYS A 230 30.55 -18.61 -5.25
CA CYS A 230 31.74 -19.28 -5.75
C CYS A 230 31.46 -20.04 -7.07
N ILE A 231 30.32 -20.74 -7.20
CA ILE A 231 29.92 -21.42 -8.43
C ILE A 231 29.82 -20.43 -9.59
N PHE A 232 29.28 -19.24 -9.36
CA PHE A 232 29.15 -18.19 -10.35
C PHE A 232 30.42 -17.32 -10.52
N GLY A 233 31.49 -17.63 -9.80
CA GLY A 233 32.78 -16.89 -9.86
C GLY A 233 32.66 -15.43 -9.41
N ILE A 234 31.73 -15.10 -8.53
CA ILE A 234 31.45 -13.74 -8.10
C ILE A 234 31.94 -13.51 -6.68
N GLN A 235 32.73 -12.45 -6.51
CA GLN A 235 33.06 -11.91 -5.18
C GLN A 235 31.98 -10.90 -4.78
N TRP A 236 31.41 -11.06 -3.60
CA TRP A 236 30.27 -10.29 -3.12
C TRP A 236 30.43 -9.88 -1.66
N VAL A 237 30.07 -8.63 -1.38
CA VAL A 237 29.93 -8.14 0.00
C VAL A 237 28.47 -8.25 0.39
N MET A 238 28.18 -9.03 1.43
CA MET A 238 26.81 -9.25 1.87
C MET A 238 26.19 -7.95 2.38
N PRO A 239 25.05 -7.50 1.81
CA PRO A 239 24.34 -6.31 2.24
C PRO A 239 23.78 -6.45 3.66
N ARG A 240 23.42 -5.32 4.26
CA ARG A 240 22.91 -5.26 5.62
C ARG A 240 21.57 -5.99 5.81
N ASP A 241 20.70 -5.90 4.84
CA ASP A 241 19.35 -6.47 4.92
C ASP A 241 18.89 -7.06 3.58
N ILE A 242 17.76 -7.79 3.63
CA ILE A 242 17.18 -8.49 2.50
C ILE A 242 16.77 -7.52 1.37
N ARG A 243 16.31 -6.34 1.73
CA ARG A 243 15.87 -5.31 0.76
C ARG A 243 17.06 -4.79 -0.05
N GLU A 244 18.16 -4.48 0.63
CA GLU A 244 19.39 -4.05 -0.02
C GLU A 244 19.96 -5.15 -0.93
N LEU A 245 19.97 -6.40 -0.46
CA LEU A 245 20.40 -7.53 -1.31
C LEU A 245 19.59 -7.61 -2.60
N LEU A 246 18.29 -7.59 -2.53
CA LEU A 246 17.44 -7.67 -3.71
C LEU A 246 17.54 -6.41 -4.59
N ALA A 247 17.81 -5.24 -4.03
CA ALA A 247 17.98 -4.01 -4.79
C ALA A 247 19.27 -4.03 -5.62
N CYS A 248 20.40 -4.49 -5.05
CA CYS A 248 21.69 -4.55 -5.75
C CYS A 248 21.87 -5.81 -6.60
N TRP A 249 21.13 -6.90 -6.34
CA TRP A 249 21.27 -8.18 -7.05
C TRP A 249 21.08 -8.07 -8.56
N TRP A 250 20.17 -7.22 -8.99
CA TRP A 250 19.87 -7.01 -10.41
C TRP A 250 21.01 -6.38 -11.20
N ALA A 251 21.83 -5.56 -10.58
CA ALA A 251 22.93 -4.85 -11.23
C ALA A 251 24.10 -5.78 -11.62
N GLY A 252 24.24 -6.93 -10.95
CA GLY A 252 25.36 -7.88 -11.18
C GLY A 252 25.17 -8.82 -12.38
N SER A 253 24.04 -8.77 -13.07
CA SER A 253 23.71 -9.75 -14.12
C SER A 253 24.27 -9.39 -15.51
N GLY A 254 25.61 -9.46 -15.66
CA GLY A 254 26.28 -9.11 -16.92
C GLY A 254 26.11 -10.12 -18.08
N ARG A 255 25.67 -11.36 -17.85
CA ARG A 255 25.58 -12.42 -18.86
C ARG A 255 24.15 -12.77 -19.22
N SER A 256 23.78 -12.55 -20.50
CA SER A 256 22.41 -12.71 -20.99
C SER A 256 21.84 -14.14 -20.83
N LYS A 257 22.65 -15.19 -21.01
CA LYS A 257 22.19 -16.58 -20.95
C LYS A 257 21.87 -17.07 -19.54
N ILE A 258 22.66 -16.68 -18.54
CA ILE A 258 22.51 -17.14 -17.14
C ILE A 258 21.60 -16.23 -16.33
N LYS A 259 21.16 -15.13 -16.90
CA LYS A 259 20.40 -14.07 -16.20
C LYS A 259 19.17 -14.56 -15.44
N GLU A 260 18.46 -15.52 -15.99
CA GLU A 260 17.23 -15.99 -15.35
C GLU A 260 17.52 -16.90 -14.16
N VAL A 261 18.54 -17.78 -14.27
CA VAL A 261 19.03 -18.56 -13.13
C VAL A 261 19.56 -17.62 -12.05
N TRP A 262 20.40 -16.65 -12.42
CA TRP A 262 20.93 -15.65 -11.51
C TRP A 262 19.84 -14.91 -10.72
N ASN A 263 18.79 -14.45 -11.41
CA ASN A 263 17.69 -13.74 -10.78
C ASN A 263 16.87 -14.60 -9.81
N SER A 264 16.87 -15.91 -9.97
CA SER A 264 16.13 -16.84 -9.07
C SER A 264 16.94 -17.28 -7.86
N ILE A 265 18.27 -17.05 -7.83
CA ILE A 265 19.15 -17.46 -6.73
C ILE A 265 18.67 -16.96 -5.36
N PRO A 266 18.42 -15.64 -5.15
CA PRO A 266 17.98 -15.16 -3.83
C PRO A 266 16.71 -15.84 -3.36
N HIS A 267 15.77 -16.06 -4.25
CA HIS A 267 14.52 -16.72 -3.95
C HIS A 267 14.74 -18.17 -3.52
N CYS A 268 15.61 -18.89 -4.23
CA CYS A 268 15.92 -20.27 -3.94
C CYS A 268 16.66 -20.41 -2.60
N VAL A 269 17.72 -19.63 -2.39
CA VAL A 269 18.50 -19.69 -1.15
C VAL A 269 17.63 -19.36 0.06
N PHE A 270 16.85 -18.26 -0.01
CA PHE A 270 15.94 -17.89 1.06
C PHE A 270 14.89 -18.97 1.34
N TRP A 271 14.34 -19.57 0.29
CA TRP A 271 13.34 -20.63 0.44
C TRP A 271 13.91 -21.89 1.07
N CYS A 272 15.09 -22.33 0.65
CA CYS A 272 15.73 -23.51 1.20
C CYS A 272 16.13 -23.32 2.69
N ILE A 273 16.66 -22.13 3.04
CA ILE A 273 16.97 -21.79 4.44
C ILE A 273 15.69 -21.77 5.28
N TRP A 274 14.63 -21.15 4.79
CA TRP A 274 13.34 -21.09 5.50
C TRP A 274 12.72 -22.48 5.69
N TRP A 275 12.80 -23.31 4.68
CA TRP A 275 12.30 -24.68 4.76
C TRP A 275 13.10 -25.52 5.77
N GLU A 276 14.43 -25.43 5.73
CA GLU A 276 15.30 -26.11 6.71
C GLU A 276 15.04 -25.61 8.13
N ARG A 277 14.91 -24.29 8.31
CA ARG A 277 14.56 -23.68 9.61
C ARG A 277 13.25 -24.29 10.16
N ASN A 278 12.24 -24.40 9.32
CA ASN A 278 10.95 -24.97 9.73
C ASN A 278 11.06 -26.47 10.02
N SER A 279 11.82 -27.22 9.23
CA SER A 279 12.07 -28.64 9.48
C SER A 279 12.76 -28.86 10.84
N ARG A 280 13.75 -28.04 11.18
CA ARG A 280 14.40 -28.08 12.50
C ARG A 280 13.45 -27.69 13.62
N SER A 281 12.65 -26.66 13.44
CA SER A 281 11.78 -26.13 14.50
C SER A 281 10.57 -27.00 14.79
N PHE A 282 9.99 -27.64 13.77
CA PHE A 282 8.71 -28.32 13.88
C PHE A 282 8.78 -29.84 13.68
N GLU A 283 9.77 -30.34 12.94
CA GLU A 283 9.89 -31.76 12.64
C GLU A 283 11.09 -32.40 13.36
N GLY A 284 11.95 -31.63 13.97
CA GLY A 284 13.18 -32.11 14.61
C GLY A 284 14.20 -32.71 13.64
N LYS A 285 14.08 -32.41 12.34
CA LYS A 285 14.98 -32.88 11.29
C LYS A 285 16.01 -31.79 10.96
N GLU A 286 17.27 -32.15 11.01
CA GLU A 286 18.39 -31.25 10.73
C GLU A 286 19.25 -31.84 9.60
N ARG A 287 19.37 -31.10 8.48
CA ARG A 287 20.25 -31.45 7.37
C ARG A 287 21.64 -30.89 7.63
N ASN A 288 22.67 -31.61 7.21
CA ASN A 288 24.03 -31.09 7.21
C ASN A 288 24.23 -30.06 6.07
N LEU A 289 25.33 -29.31 6.16
CA LEU A 289 25.63 -28.22 5.21
C LEU A 289 25.77 -28.70 3.76
N LEU A 290 26.32 -29.90 3.55
CA LEU A 290 26.47 -30.48 2.21
C LEU A 290 25.11 -30.82 1.60
N GLU A 291 24.21 -31.41 2.36
CA GLU A 291 22.84 -31.71 1.92
C GLU A 291 22.08 -30.42 1.56
N LEU A 292 22.28 -29.33 2.32
CA LEU A 292 21.67 -28.03 2.01
C LEU A 292 22.23 -27.43 0.71
N LYS A 293 23.53 -27.54 0.46
CA LYS A 293 24.15 -27.12 -0.79
C LYS A 293 23.57 -27.87 -1.98
N TRP A 294 23.43 -29.19 -1.88
CA TRP A 294 22.80 -30.02 -2.90
C TRP A 294 21.33 -29.67 -3.11
N LEU A 295 20.59 -29.42 -2.04
CA LEU A 295 19.19 -29.01 -2.11
C LEU A 295 19.02 -27.72 -2.90
N ILE A 296 19.86 -26.71 -2.68
CA ILE A 296 19.80 -25.43 -3.41
C ILE A 296 20.06 -25.65 -4.90
N ILE A 297 21.13 -26.39 -5.27
CA ILE A 297 21.47 -26.64 -6.67
C ILE A 297 20.34 -27.39 -7.37
N HIS A 298 19.82 -28.45 -6.74
CA HIS A 298 18.72 -29.25 -7.28
C HIS A 298 17.46 -28.37 -7.49
N THR A 299 17.12 -27.56 -6.51
CA THR A 299 15.95 -26.68 -6.59
C THR A 299 16.10 -25.63 -7.69
N LEU A 300 17.29 -25.03 -7.85
CA LEU A 300 17.57 -24.09 -8.94
C LEU A 300 17.44 -24.75 -10.32
N MET A 301 17.98 -25.95 -10.47
CA MET A 301 17.87 -26.72 -11.71
C MET A 301 16.41 -27.07 -12.01
N GLU A 302 15.64 -27.55 -11.05
CA GLU A 302 14.21 -27.86 -11.23
C GLU A 302 13.41 -26.63 -11.65
N TRP A 303 13.63 -25.48 -11.02
CA TRP A 303 12.95 -24.24 -11.41
C TRP A 303 13.35 -23.77 -12.81
N SER A 304 14.61 -23.94 -13.18
CA SER A 304 15.10 -23.61 -14.52
C SER A 304 14.44 -24.48 -15.59
N ASN A 305 14.35 -25.80 -15.32
CA ASN A 305 13.68 -26.74 -16.21
C ASN A 305 12.17 -26.45 -16.29
N ALA A 306 11.51 -26.19 -15.17
CA ALA A 306 10.08 -25.89 -15.11
C ALA A 306 9.73 -24.56 -15.82
N SER A 307 10.67 -23.62 -15.89
CA SER A 307 10.47 -22.34 -16.58
C SER A 307 10.46 -22.45 -18.11
N GLY A 308 10.85 -23.61 -18.66
CA GLY A 308 10.91 -23.88 -20.11
C GLY A 308 12.02 -23.14 -20.85
N LEU A 309 12.96 -22.50 -20.15
CA LEU A 309 14.05 -21.72 -20.74
C LEU A 309 15.25 -22.57 -21.09
N THR A 310 15.47 -23.60 -20.29
CA THR A 310 16.59 -24.54 -20.41
C THR A 310 16.08 -25.90 -19.98
N SER A 311 16.68 -26.97 -20.51
CA SER A 311 16.42 -28.32 -20.09
C SER A 311 17.75 -28.97 -19.75
N PHE A 312 18.00 -29.19 -18.46
CA PHE A 312 19.20 -29.85 -17.97
C PHE A 312 18.89 -31.32 -17.68
N SER A 313 19.68 -32.21 -18.23
CA SER A 313 19.55 -33.66 -18.04
C SER A 313 20.19 -34.14 -16.73
N SER A 314 21.18 -33.40 -16.25
CA SER A 314 21.91 -33.70 -15.02
C SER A 314 22.29 -32.43 -14.24
N ILE A 315 22.63 -32.62 -12.96
CA ILE A 315 23.16 -31.54 -12.13
C ILE A 315 24.53 -31.04 -12.68
N PHE A 316 25.32 -31.92 -13.26
CA PHE A 316 26.60 -31.54 -13.83
C PHE A 316 26.40 -30.61 -15.06
N ASP A 317 25.45 -30.90 -15.94
CA ASP A 317 25.11 -30.03 -17.07
C ASP A 317 24.64 -28.66 -16.60
N PHE A 318 23.90 -28.60 -15.48
CA PHE A 318 23.45 -27.36 -14.86
C PHE A 318 24.63 -26.58 -14.28
N LEU A 319 25.56 -27.24 -13.58
CA LEU A 319 26.74 -26.60 -13.00
C LEU A 319 27.66 -26.05 -14.09
N ASP A 320 27.93 -26.84 -15.13
CA ASP A 320 28.75 -26.42 -16.28
C ASP A 320 28.14 -25.20 -16.96
N TYR A 321 26.82 -25.14 -17.08
CA TYR A 321 26.11 -23.96 -17.58
C TYR A 321 26.27 -22.73 -16.67
N CYS A 322 26.34 -22.89 -15.37
CA CYS A 322 26.50 -21.80 -14.39
C CYS A 322 27.93 -21.26 -14.29
N ILE A 323 28.95 -22.10 -14.53
CA ILE A 323 30.36 -21.77 -14.39
C ILE A 323 30.90 -20.99 -15.61
N LEU A 324 30.26 -21.11 -16.75
CA LEU A 324 30.62 -20.41 -18.01
C LEU A 324 30.10 -18.95 -18.06
#